data_3093f9b2ea8995ef0808f04f7ced66c3
#
_entry.id   3093f9b2ea8995ef0808f04f7ced66c3
#
_cell.length_a   1.000
_cell.length_b   1.000
_cell.length_c   1.000
_cell.angle_alpha   90.00
_cell.angle_beta   90.00
_cell.angle_gamma   90.00
#
_symmetry.space_group_name_H-M   'P 1'
#
loop_
_entity.id
_entity.type
_entity.pdbx_description
1 polymer ?
#
loop_
_entity_poly.entity_id
_entity_poly.type
_entity_poly.pdbx_seq_one_letter_code
_entity_poly.pdbx_strand_id
1 'polypeptide(L)'
;GMVAINCRTLMMPDGTLGNLFLDPMLSDTDDLMNTMQIDFLQPVYTLTFSNGLIACFVFMGIGTLLDVGFLLQKPFASIFLALCAELGTFLTVPIASALGLTLKESASVAMVGGADGPMVLFTSLNLSKEIFVPITVVAYLYLGLTYGGYPYLVRAMVPKRLRAIKMKPAKKPVKQYSAATKISFAVVMCVILCLLFPVAAPLFFSLFIGVVIKESGLKHVNDFISGPMLYGSTFFLGILLGVLCDAHTLLDPTVLKLLVLGILALLISGIGGILGGYLMYFFKRGNFNPVIGIAAVSCVPTTAKVAQKIVAHDNPSSMILPDALGANIMGVITSAIIAAIYVLSLIHISEPTRLLSIS
;
A
#
# COMPACT_ATOMS: atom_id res chain seq x y z
N GLY A 1 3.34 -20.38 7.01
CA GLY A 1 4.16 -20.14 5.83
C GLY A 1 5.64 -20.29 6.12
N MET A 2 6.25 -19.43 6.95
CA MET A 2 7.70 -19.48 7.28
C MET A 2 8.19 -20.86 7.74
N VAL A 3 7.50 -21.53 8.64
CA VAL A 3 7.91 -22.87 9.13
C VAL A 3 7.87 -23.87 7.99
N ALA A 4 6.81 -23.84 7.18
CA ALA A 4 6.62 -24.79 6.08
C ALA A 4 7.71 -24.67 5.01
N ILE A 5 8.06 -23.45 4.57
CA ILE A 5 9.06 -23.25 3.51
C ILE A 5 10.48 -23.64 3.97
N ASN A 6 10.77 -23.51 5.26
CA ASN A 6 12.08 -23.84 5.81
C ASN A 6 12.23 -25.35 6.16
N CYS A 7 11.16 -26.15 6.07
CA CYS A 7 11.21 -27.59 6.16
C CYS A 7 11.58 -28.20 4.81
N ARG A 8 12.85 -28.12 4.42
CA ARG A 8 13.38 -28.70 3.17
C ARG A 8 13.75 -30.17 3.40
N THR A 9 12.80 -31.05 3.14
CA THR A 9 12.96 -32.48 3.40
C THR A 9 12.93 -33.36 2.15
N LEU A 10 12.64 -32.77 0.98
CA LEU A 10 12.52 -33.49 -0.28
C LEU A 10 13.78 -33.33 -1.13
N MET A 11 14.28 -34.45 -1.65
CA MET A 11 15.36 -34.42 -2.63
C MET A 11 14.73 -34.15 -4.01
N MET A 12 15.07 -33.00 -4.60
CA MET A 12 14.61 -32.61 -5.93
C MET A 12 15.39 -33.40 -7.01
N PRO A 13 14.89 -33.46 -8.26
CA PRO A 13 15.55 -34.17 -9.34
C PRO A 13 16.99 -33.70 -9.65
N ASP A 14 17.30 -32.47 -9.33
CA ASP A 14 18.64 -31.86 -9.44
C ASP A 14 19.58 -32.20 -8.27
N GLY A 15 19.14 -33.00 -7.31
CA GLY A 15 19.91 -33.41 -6.13
C GLY A 15 19.92 -32.36 -5.00
N THR A 16 19.22 -31.24 -5.11
CA THR A 16 19.06 -30.25 -4.04
C THR A 16 17.93 -30.63 -3.06
N LEU A 17 18.01 -30.11 -1.83
CA LEU A 17 16.90 -30.24 -0.88
C LEU A 17 15.89 -29.13 -1.12
N GLY A 18 14.67 -29.51 -1.48
CA GLY A 18 13.55 -28.61 -1.74
C GLY A 18 12.35 -28.83 -0.84
N ASN A 19 11.28 -28.13 -1.15
CA ASN A 19 9.95 -28.25 -0.52
C ASN A 19 8.86 -28.28 -1.59
N LEU A 20 7.64 -28.71 -1.22
CA LEU A 20 6.50 -28.81 -2.13
C LEU A 20 5.54 -27.61 -2.05
N PHE A 21 6.00 -26.43 -1.67
CA PHE A 21 5.06 -25.32 -1.47
C PHE A 21 5.05 -24.32 -2.63
N LEU A 22 6.22 -23.86 -3.09
CA LEU A 22 6.26 -22.74 -4.03
C LEU A 22 7.65 -22.55 -4.63
N ASP A 23 7.73 -22.30 -5.93
CA ASP A 23 8.87 -21.73 -6.61
C ASP A 23 8.48 -20.38 -7.26
N PRO A 24 8.93 -19.22 -6.71
CA PRO A 24 8.53 -17.90 -7.17
C PRO A 24 9.16 -17.48 -8.50
N MET A 25 10.23 -18.15 -8.95
CA MET A 25 11.01 -17.77 -10.14
C MET A 25 10.73 -18.63 -11.37
N LEU A 26 9.78 -19.57 -11.25
CA LEU A 26 9.45 -20.48 -12.33
C LEU A 26 8.80 -19.73 -13.49
N SER A 27 9.44 -19.74 -14.66
CA SER A 27 8.99 -19.01 -15.86
C SER A 27 8.78 -19.88 -17.09
N ASP A 28 9.32 -21.10 -17.10
CA ASP A 28 9.11 -22.04 -18.20
C ASP A 28 7.76 -22.76 -18.08
N THR A 29 7.05 -22.92 -19.21
CA THR A 29 5.69 -23.48 -19.22
C THR A 29 5.69 -24.96 -18.85
N ASP A 30 6.66 -25.74 -19.31
CA ASP A 30 6.72 -27.19 -19.04
C ASP A 30 7.13 -27.44 -17.59
N ASP A 31 8.08 -26.69 -17.07
CA ASP A 31 8.48 -26.74 -15.66
C ASP A 31 7.34 -26.24 -14.75
N LEU A 32 6.62 -25.21 -15.17
CA LEU A 32 5.44 -24.71 -14.46
C LEU A 32 4.34 -25.78 -14.36
N MET A 33 4.04 -26.46 -15.45
CA MET A 33 3.02 -27.52 -15.46
C MET A 33 3.39 -28.69 -14.54
N ASN A 34 4.65 -29.10 -14.54
CA ASN A 34 5.14 -30.14 -13.63
C ASN A 34 5.10 -29.69 -12.17
N THR A 35 5.56 -28.48 -11.89
CA THR A 35 5.58 -27.92 -10.54
C THR A 35 4.16 -27.68 -9.99
N MET A 36 3.20 -27.26 -10.82
CA MET A 36 1.80 -27.10 -10.40
C MET A 36 1.13 -28.39 -9.96
N GLN A 37 1.62 -29.55 -10.41
CA GLN A 37 1.14 -30.86 -9.97
C GLN A 37 1.73 -31.31 -8.63
N ILE A 38 2.90 -30.80 -8.28
CA ILE A 38 3.69 -31.21 -7.12
C ILE A 38 3.54 -30.17 -5.98
N ASP A 39 3.69 -28.90 -6.28
CA ASP A 39 3.71 -27.83 -5.27
C ASP A 39 2.31 -27.33 -4.92
N PHE A 40 1.89 -27.61 -3.71
CA PHE A 40 0.53 -27.34 -3.23
C PHE A 40 0.06 -25.88 -3.39
N LEU A 41 0.93 -24.89 -3.18
CA LEU A 41 0.59 -23.46 -3.27
C LEU A 41 0.91 -22.83 -4.63
N GLN A 42 1.62 -23.55 -5.51
CA GLN A 42 2.01 -23.00 -6.81
C GLN A 42 0.82 -22.57 -7.67
N PRO A 43 -0.30 -23.32 -7.77
CA PRO A 43 -1.47 -22.85 -8.50
C PRO A 43 -2.03 -21.52 -7.98
N VAL A 44 -2.11 -21.37 -6.66
CA VAL A 44 -2.59 -20.13 -6.03
C VAL A 44 -1.62 -18.99 -6.33
N TYR A 45 -0.32 -19.21 -6.20
CA TYR A 45 0.71 -18.22 -6.51
C TYR A 45 0.62 -17.77 -7.98
N THR A 46 0.66 -18.71 -8.90
CA THR A 46 0.69 -18.42 -10.34
C THR A 46 -0.59 -17.73 -10.83
N LEU A 47 -1.77 -18.22 -10.39
CA LEU A 47 -3.05 -17.69 -10.86
C LEU A 47 -3.46 -16.37 -10.20
N THR A 48 -2.95 -16.08 -9.01
CA THR A 48 -3.45 -14.92 -8.26
C THR A 48 -2.38 -13.92 -7.84
N PHE A 49 -1.20 -14.40 -7.45
CA PHE A 49 -0.16 -13.54 -6.89
C PHE A 49 0.76 -12.97 -7.98
N SER A 50 1.33 -13.82 -8.83
CA SER A 50 2.31 -13.41 -9.85
C SER A 50 1.75 -12.47 -10.91
N ASN A 51 0.44 -12.52 -11.18
CA ASN A 51 -0.25 -11.63 -12.13
C ASN A 51 -0.94 -10.43 -11.46
N GLY A 52 -0.80 -10.27 -10.14
CA GLY A 52 -1.38 -9.15 -9.39
C GLY A 52 -2.89 -9.26 -9.11
N LEU A 53 -3.56 -10.35 -9.47
CA LEU A 53 -5.01 -10.52 -9.28
C LEU A 53 -5.41 -10.45 -7.80
N ILE A 54 -4.61 -11.06 -6.91
CA ILE A 54 -4.88 -11.02 -5.47
C ILE A 54 -4.82 -9.59 -4.92
N ALA A 55 -3.91 -8.77 -5.45
CA ALA A 55 -3.84 -7.35 -5.11
C ALA A 55 -5.11 -6.61 -5.56
N CYS A 56 -5.63 -6.91 -6.76
CA CYS A 56 -6.89 -6.35 -7.26
C CYS A 56 -8.07 -6.72 -6.35
N PHE A 57 -8.15 -7.95 -5.86
CA PHE A 57 -9.21 -8.36 -4.93
C PHE A 57 -9.10 -7.63 -3.58
N VAL A 58 -7.90 -7.48 -3.06
CA VAL A 58 -7.66 -6.70 -1.84
C VAL A 58 -8.06 -5.23 -2.06
N PHE A 59 -7.67 -4.62 -3.18
CA PHE A 59 -8.04 -3.25 -3.51
C PHE A 59 -9.55 -3.06 -3.69
N MET A 60 -10.23 -4.00 -4.29
CA MET A 60 -11.70 -3.98 -4.40
C MET A 60 -12.35 -4.05 -3.01
N GLY A 61 -11.86 -4.94 -2.13
CA GLY A 61 -12.33 -5.02 -0.75
C GLY A 61 -12.05 -3.73 0.03
N ILE A 62 -10.87 -3.13 -0.11
CA ILE A 62 -10.55 -1.82 0.47
C ILE A 62 -11.52 -0.76 -0.06
N GLY A 63 -11.80 -0.74 -1.36
CA GLY A 63 -12.76 0.18 -1.98
C GLY A 63 -14.13 0.15 -1.31
N THR A 64 -14.63 -1.03 -0.95
CA THR A 64 -15.91 -1.16 -0.21
C THR A 64 -15.86 -0.59 1.21
N LEU A 65 -14.69 -0.52 1.82
CA LEU A 65 -14.52 0.07 3.15
C LEU A 65 -14.36 1.59 3.12
N LEU A 66 -13.96 2.16 1.98
CA LEU A 66 -13.72 3.59 1.83
C LEU A 66 -15.04 4.37 1.73
N ASP A 67 -15.17 5.45 2.49
CA ASP A 67 -16.22 6.44 2.28
C ASP A 67 -15.64 7.70 1.66
N VAL A 68 -15.71 7.80 0.34
CA VAL A 68 -15.20 8.95 -0.42
C VAL A 68 -15.88 10.27 -0.03
N GLY A 69 -17.00 10.23 0.68
CA GLY A 69 -17.64 11.41 1.24
C GLY A 69 -16.71 12.19 2.18
N PHE A 70 -15.86 11.52 2.95
CA PHE A 70 -14.87 12.19 3.81
C PHE A 70 -13.80 12.92 3.00
N LEU A 71 -13.34 12.32 1.89
CA LEU A 71 -12.41 12.96 0.96
C LEU A 71 -13.05 14.20 0.30
N LEU A 72 -14.29 14.08 -0.17
CA LEU A 72 -15.02 15.15 -0.84
C LEU A 72 -15.33 16.36 0.07
N GLN A 73 -15.38 16.15 1.39
CA GLN A 73 -15.58 17.24 2.35
C GLN A 73 -14.39 18.20 2.44
N LYS A 74 -13.16 17.69 2.36
CA LYS A 74 -11.91 18.47 2.52
C LYS A 74 -10.83 18.01 1.54
N PRO A 75 -11.08 18.04 0.21
CA PRO A 75 -10.19 17.43 -0.77
C PRO A 75 -8.79 18.05 -0.75
N PHE A 76 -8.66 19.37 -0.71
CA PHE A 76 -7.34 20.05 -0.70
C PHE A 76 -6.51 19.70 0.54
N ALA A 77 -7.12 19.59 1.70
CA ALA A 77 -6.41 19.19 2.91
C ALA A 77 -5.93 17.74 2.82
N SER A 78 -6.77 16.85 2.30
CA SER A 78 -6.44 15.43 2.11
C SER A 78 -5.32 15.24 1.09
N ILE A 79 -5.37 15.93 -0.05
CA ILE A 79 -4.31 15.90 -1.08
C ILE A 79 -2.99 16.42 -0.51
N PHE A 80 -3.02 17.57 0.17
CA PHE A 80 -1.82 18.16 0.75
C PHE A 80 -1.16 17.22 1.77
N LEU A 81 -1.95 16.62 2.67
CA LEU A 81 -1.43 15.69 3.67
C LEU A 81 -0.89 14.41 3.02
N ALA A 82 -1.55 13.88 2.00
CA ALA A 82 -1.09 12.72 1.26
C ALA A 82 0.26 12.97 0.59
N LEU A 83 0.43 14.11 -0.10
CA LEU A 83 1.71 14.49 -0.70
C LEU A 83 2.82 14.64 0.34
N CYS A 84 2.53 15.18 1.52
CA CYS A 84 3.49 15.24 2.61
C CYS A 84 3.85 13.85 3.16
N ALA A 85 2.89 12.94 3.23
CA ALA A 85 3.13 11.57 3.69
C ALA A 85 3.92 10.73 2.67
N GLU A 86 3.92 11.10 1.39
CA GLU A 86 4.71 10.43 0.35
C GLU A 86 6.18 10.88 0.31
N LEU A 87 6.63 11.74 1.21
CA LEU A 87 8.05 12.12 1.27
C LEU A 87 8.98 10.92 1.41
N GLY A 88 8.55 9.84 2.08
CA GLY A 88 9.34 8.62 2.19
C GLY A 88 9.52 7.92 0.85
N THR A 89 8.49 7.87 -0.01
CA THR A 89 8.58 7.29 -1.34
C THR A 89 9.53 8.08 -2.25
N PHE A 90 9.58 9.40 -2.12
CA PHE A 90 10.48 10.23 -2.92
C PHE A 90 11.91 10.25 -2.39
N LEU A 91 12.13 10.47 -1.09
CA LEU A 91 13.47 10.63 -0.52
C LEU A 91 14.22 9.31 -0.42
N THR A 92 13.55 8.17 -0.35
CA THR A 92 14.22 6.87 -0.30
C THR A 92 14.87 6.50 -1.64
N VAL A 93 14.38 6.97 -2.78
CA VAL A 93 14.99 6.70 -4.08
C VAL A 93 16.46 7.17 -4.15
N PRO A 94 16.80 8.45 -3.92
CA PRO A 94 18.19 8.89 -3.95
C PRO A 94 19.05 8.24 -2.85
N ILE A 95 18.48 7.96 -1.67
CA ILE A 95 19.20 7.29 -0.58
C ILE A 95 19.56 5.85 -0.99
N ALA A 96 18.62 5.10 -1.55
CA ALA A 96 18.82 3.73 -1.99
C ALA A 96 19.81 3.67 -3.15
N SER A 97 19.72 4.60 -4.10
CA SER A 97 20.66 4.72 -5.21
C SER A 97 22.08 5.05 -4.73
N ALA A 98 22.22 5.94 -3.73
CA ALA A 98 23.53 6.24 -3.11
C ALA A 98 24.14 5.04 -2.37
N LEU A 99 23.30 4.08 -1.92
CA LEU A 99 23.74 2.81 -1.32
C LEU A 99 24.04 1.70 -2.35
N GLY A 100 24.05 2.05 -3.66
CA GLY A 100 24.44 1.18 -4.75
C GLY A 100 23.33 0.32 -5.34
N LEU A 101 22.04 0.62 -5.05
CA LEU A 101 20.92 0.00 -5.73
C LEU A 101 20.67 0.68 -7.09
N THR A 102 20.24 -0.10 -8.06
CA THR A 102 19.79 0.45 -9.36
C THR A 102 18.56 1.35 -9.16
N LEU A 103 18.26 2.21 -10.14
CA LEU A 103 17.06 3.07 -10.04
C LEU A 103 15.77 2.27 -9.95
N LYS A 104 15.67 1.11 -10.61
CA LYS A 104 14.53 0.22 -10.58
C LYS A 104 14.35 -0.39 -9.18
N GLU A 105 15.41 -0.90 -8.59
CA GLU A 105 15.42 -1.43 -7.23
C GLU A 105 15.13 -0.33 -6.19
N SER A 106 15.75 0.84 -6.38
CA SER A 106 15.55 2.01 -5.50
C SER A 106 14.11 2.48 -5.49
N ALA A 107 13.45 2.54 -6.66
CA ALA A 107 12.04 2.87 -6.76
C ALA A 107 11.14 1.79 -6.12
N SER A 108 11.49 0.51 -6.33
CA SER A 108 10.73 -0.61 -5.75
C SER A 108 10.76 -0.59 -4.22
N VAL A 109 11.94 -0.39 -3.60
CA VAL A 109 12.05 -0.30 -2.14
C VAL A 109 11.45 0.98 -1.58
N ALA A 110 11.53 2.09 -2.33
CA ALA A 110 10.96 3.37 -1.90
C ALA A 110 9.44 3.33 -1.77
N MET A 111 8.76 2.51 -2.58
CA MET A 111 7.31 2.31 -2.49
C MET A 111 6.86 1.77 -1.13
N VAL A 112 7.74 1.13 -0.35
CA VAL A 112 7.44 0.72 1.03
C VAL A 112 7.04 1.92 1.89
N GLY A 113 7.58 3.11 1.60
CA GLY A 113 7.23 4.37 2.29
C GLY A 113 5.75 4.73 2.20
N GLY A 114 5.08 4.40 1.09
CA GLY A 114 3.64 4.58 0.95
C GLY A 114 2.81 3.70 1.90
N ALA A 115 3.41 2.64 2.48
CA ALA A 115 2.76 1.65 3.33
C ALA A 115 1.55 0.98 2.66
N ASP A 116 1.66 0.73 1.36
CA ASP A 116 0.64 0.09 0.54
C ASP A 116 1.22 -1.18 -0.10
N GLY A 117 0.99 -2.32 0.56
CA GLY A 117 1.54 -3.62 0.13
C GLY A 117 1.29 -3.96 -1.33
N PRO A 118 0.03 -3.92 -1.79
CA PRO A 118 -0.30 -4.15 -3.21
C PRO A 118 0.47 -3.25 -4.19
N MET A 119 0.71 -1.98 -3.85
CA MET A 119 1.49 -1.07 -4.71
C MET A 119 2.98 -1.41 -4.71
N VAL A 120 3.52 -1.84 -3.58
CA VAL A 120 4.90 -2.33 -3.51
C VAL A 120 5.07 -3.59 -4.37
N LEU A 121 4.14 -4.54 -4.29
CA LEU A 121 4.12 -5.74 -5.13
C LEU A 121 4.04 -5.38 -6.61
N PHE A 122 3.10 -4.53 -6.98
CA PHE A 122 2.92 -4.07 -8.35
C PHE A 122 4.20 -3.44 -8.91
N THR A 123 4.82 -2.54 -8.15
CA THR A 123 6.04 -1.84 -8.59
C THR A 123 7.21 -2.80 -8.73
N SER A 124 7.44 -3.67 -7.75
CA SER A 124 8.56 -4.61 -7.77
C SER A 124 8.43 -5.67 -8.86
N LEU A 125 7.23 -6.19 -9.13
CA LEU A 125 6.97 -7.11 -10.23
C LEU A 125 7.28 -6.50 -11.60
N ASN A 126 7.03 -5.20 -11.76
CA ASN A 126 7.25 -4.51 -13.02
C ASN A 126 8.69 -3.98 -13.20
N LEU A 127 9.35 -3.60 -12.11
CA LEU A 127 10.65 -2.93 -12.18
C LEU A 127 11.85 -3.83 -11.82
N SER A 128 11.67 -4.73 -10.83
CA SER A 128 12.82 -5.44 -10.20
C SER A 128 12.40 -6.83 -9.74
N LYS A 129 12.17 -7.72 -10.71
CA LYS A 129 11.75 -9.11 -10.42
C LYS A 129 12.78 -9.87 -9.57
N GLU A 130 14.07 -9.57 -9.73
CA GLU A 130 15.16 -10.23 -9.00
C GLU A 130 15.10 -10.02 -7.48
N ILE A 131 14.65 -8.83 -7.05
CA ILE A 131 14.49 -8.51 -5.63
C ILE A 131 13.01 -8.51 -5.19
N PHE A 132 12.11 -9.05 -6.02
CA PHE A 132 10.68 -9.09 -5.74
C PHE A 132 10.37 -9.80 -4.42
N VAL A 133 10.96 -10.99 -4.20
CA VAL A 133 10.73 -11.77 -2.97
C VAL A 133 11.23 -11.02 -1.73
N PRO A 134 12.49 -10.54 -1.68
CA PRO A 134 12.97 -9.71 -0.58
C PRO A 134 12.11 -8.47 -0.29
N ILE A 135 11.78 -7.70 -1.31
CA ILE A 135 10.96 -6.48 -1.14
C ILE A 135 9.57 -6.83 -0.63
N THR A 136 8.99 -7.92 -1.09
CA THR A 136 7.67 -8.39 -0.64
C THR A 136 7.66 -8.67 0.85
N VAL A 137 8.69 -9.35 1.36
CA VAL A 137 8.84 -9.60 2.80
C VAL A 137 8.93 -8.30 3.58
N VAL A 138 9.81 -7.40 3.13
CA VAL A 138 9.98 -6.08 3.76
C VAL A 138 8.69 -5.27 3.72
N ALA A 139 7.97 -5.31 2.60
CA ALA A 139 6.73 -4.56 2.41
C ALA A 139 5.66 -4.93 3.43
N TYR A 140 5.53 -6.21 3.78
CA TYR A 140 4.47 -6.62 4.71
C TYR A 140 4.86 -6.53 6.20
N LEU A 141 6.14 -6.39 6.51
CA LEU A 141 6.59 -5.99 7.85
C LEU A 141 6.10 -4.57 8.23
N TYR A 142 5.73 -3.74 7.24
CA TYR A 142 5.25 -2.39 7.50
C TYR A 142 3.97 -2.34 8.35
N LEU A 143 3.10 -3.34 8.26
CA LEU A 143 1.88 -3.40 9.08
C LEU A 143 2.23 -3.40 10.58
N GLY A 144 3.22 -4.19 10.97
CA GLY A 144 3.73 -4.20 12.34
C GLY A 144 4.33 -2.85 12.74
N LEU A 145 5.10 -2.25 11.85
CA LEU A 145 5.77 -0.96 12.09
C LEU A 145 4.80 0.22 12.14
N THR A 146 3.80 0.27 11.27
CA THR A 146 2.80 1.35 11.29
C THR A 146 1.88 1.25 12.50
N TYR A 147 1.43 0.04 12.86
CA TYR A 147 0.57 -0.16 14.02
C TYR A 147 1.33 0.00 15.34
N GLY A 148 2.53 -0.57 15.45
CA GLY A 148 3.34 -0.55 16.67
C GLY A 148 4.25 0.67 16.81
N GLY A 149 4.88 1.13 15.72
CA GLY A 149 5.89 2.19 15.72
C GLY A 149 5.32 3.61 15.64
N TYR A 150 4.30 3.84 14.81
CA TYR A 150 3.72 5.18 14.63
C TYR A 150 3.15 5.82 15.90
N PRO A 151 2.55 5.09 16.85
CA PRO A 151 2.19 5.69 18.14
C PRO A 151 3.36 6.33 18.88
N TYR A 152 4.55 5.72 18.84
CA TYR A 152 5.75 6.28 19.44
C TYR A 152 6.25 7.50 18.68
N LEU A 153 6.29 7.42 17.34
CA LEU A 153 6.67 8.54 16.48
C LEU A 153 5.77 9.77 16.73
N VAL A 154 4.45 9.59 16.74
CA VAL A 154 3.50 10.66 17.02
C VAL A 154 3.69 11.24 18.42
N ARG A 155 3.93 10.41 19.43
CA ARG A 155 4.18 10.89 20.79
C ARG A 155 5.49 11.66 20.93
N ALA A 156 6.51 11.28 20.17
CA ALA A 156 7.80 11.95 20.15
C ALA A 156 7.72 13.31 19.43
N MET A 157 7.01 13.38 18.30
CA MET A 157 6.96 14.59 17.48
C MET A 157 5.85 15.56 17.85
N VAL A 158 4.70 15.08 18.33
CA VAL A 158 3.54 15.92 18.64
C VAL A 158 3.33 16.00 20.14
N PRO A 159 3.52 17.16 20.79
CA PRO A 159 3.30 17.32 22.22
C PRO A 159 1.83 17.08 22.61
N LYS A 160 1.60 16.60 23.84
CA LYS A 160 0.28 16.24 24.35
C LYS A 160 -0.75 17.36 24.16
N ARG A 161 -0.35 18.63 24.35
CA ARG A 161 -1.23 19.80 24.16
C ARG A 161 -1.83 19.85 22.74
N LEU A 162 -1.04 19.51 21.72
CA LEU A 162 -1.49 19.55 20.31
C LEU A 162 -2.26 18.27 19.95
N ARG A 163 -1.90 17.11 20.50
CA ARG A 163 -2.66 15.88 20.30
C ARG A 163 -4.06 15.97 20.90
N ALA A 164 -4.20 16.68 22.02
CA ALA A 164 -5.49 16.86 22.70
C ALA A 164 -6.43 17.92 22.05
N ILE A 165 -6.01 18.56 20.95
CA ILE A 165 -6.84 19.58 20.29
C ILE A 165 -8.14 18.97 19.80
N LYS A 166 -9.26 19.56 20.29
CA LYS A 166 -10.58 19.33 19.75
C LYS A 166 -10.85 20.36 18.65
N MET A 167 -10.95 19.86 17.42
CA MET A 167 -11.27 20.73 16.28
C MET A 167 -12.68 21.29 16.43
N LYS A 168 -12.83 22.60 16.20
CA LYS A 168 -14.14 23.24 16.16
C LYS A 168 -14.93 22.71 14.95
N PRO A 169 -16.22 22.38 15.11
CA PRO A 169 -17.04 22.00 13.97
C PRO A 169 -17.02 23.11 12.91
N ALA A 170 -17.13 22.70 11.66
CA ALA A 170 -17.23 23.65 10.55
C ALA A 170 -18.45 24.57 10.78
N LYS A 171 -18.28 25.88 10.49
CA LYS A 171 -19.38 26.87 10.62
C LYS A 171 -20.60 26.53 9.75
N LYS A 172 -20.39 25.73 8.68
CA LYS A 172 -21.46 25.21 7.80
C LYS A 172 -21.71 23.76 8.16
N PRO A 173 -22.97 23.28 8.06
CA PRO A 173 -23.26 21.88 8.25
C PRO A 173 -22.41 21.03 7.30
N VAL A 174 -21.91 19.90 7.80
CA VAL A 174 -21.11 18.99 7.00
C VAL A 174 -21.99 18.51 5.83
N LYS A 175 -21.56 18.80 4.60
CA LYS A 175 -22.30 18.42 3.40
C LYS A 175 -22.26 16.91 3.29
N GLN A 176 -23.43 16.27 3.44
CA GLN A 176 -23.58 14.87 3.11
C GLN A 176 -23.73 14.76 1.59
N TYR A 177 -22.87 13.96 0.98
CA TYR A 177 -22.94 13.71 -0.45
C TYR A 177 -23.86 12.52 -0.72
N SER A 178 -24.72 12.64 -1.74
CA SER A 178 -25.60 11.53 -2.14
C SER A 178 -24.77 10.37 -2.72
N ALA A 179 -25.34 9.16 -2.68
CA ALA A 179 -24.74 7.98 -3.29
C ALA A 179 -24.43 8.22 -4.78
N ALA A 180 -25.33 8.85 -5.51
CA ALA A 180 -25.13 9.22 -6.92
C ALA A 180 -23.91 10.11 -7.12
N THR A 181 -23.68 11.10 -6.26
CA THR A 181 -22.49 11.98 -6.33
C THR A 181 -21.21 11.19 -6.08
N LYS A 182 -21.21 10.29 -5.10
CA LYS A 182 -20.05 9.45 -4.77
C LYS A 182 -19.73 8.46 -5.89
N ILE A 183 -20.75 7.84 -6.49
CA ILE A 183 -20.61 6.95 -7.64
C ILE A 183 -20.05 7.72 -8.84
N SER A 184 -20.63 8.89 -9.16
CA SER A 184 -20.15 9.72 -10.27
C SER A 184 -18.69 10.12 -10.07
N PHE A 185 -18.30 10.52 -8.86
CA PHE A 185 -16.90 10.78 -8.53
C PHE A 185 -16.02 9.56 -8.76
N ALA A 186 -16.41 8.39 -8.25
CA ALA A 186 -15.64 7.15 -8.38
C ALA A 186 -15.45 6.76 -9.86
N VAL A 187 -16.51 6.83 -10.68
CA VAL A 187 -16.46 6.51 -12.10
C VAL A 187 -15.56 7.48 -12.86
N VAL A 188 -15.73 8.79 -12.66
CA VAL A 188 -14.91 9.82 -13.32
C VAL A 188 -13.43 9.66 -12.94
N MET A 189 -13.12 9.52 -11.67
CA MET A 189 -11.74 9.30 -11.20
C MET A 189 -11.14 8.01 -11.74
N CYS A 190 -11.91 6.92 -11.76
CA CYS A 190 -11.49 5.65 -12.34
C CYS A 190 -11.10 5.82 -13.81
N VAL A 191 -11.97 6.43 -14.61
CA VAL A 191 -11.71 6.64 -16.06
C VAL A 191 -10.46 7.51 -16.25
N ILE A 192 -10.37 8.63 -15.55
CA ILE A 192 -9.20 9.55 -15.65
C ILE A 192 -7.91 8.81 -15.29
N LEU A 193 -7.86 8.11 -14.16
CA LEU A 193 -6.64 7.45 -13.69
C LEU A 193 -6.27 6.24 -14.56
N CYS A 194 -7.24 5.47 -15.04
CA CYS A 194 -6.98 4.37 -15.97
C CYS A 194 -6.43 4.85 -17.32
N LEU A 195 -6.89 6.00 -17.82
CA LEU A 195 -6.39 6.58 -19.05
C LEU A 195 -4.99 7.20 -18.88
N LEU A 196 -4.73 7.85 -17.73
CA LEU A 196 -3.43 8.45 -17.44
C LEU A 196 -2.36 7.40 -17.12
N PHE A 197 -2.75 6.31 -16.47
CA PHE A 197 -1.85 5.28 -15.97
C PHE A 197 -2.32 3.87 -16.37
N PRO A 198 -2.24 3.50 -17.67
CA PRO A 198 -2.76 2.21 -18.17
C PRO A 198 -2.15 1.00 -17.46
N VAL A 199 -0.87 1.06 -17.07
CA VAL A 199 -0.16 -0.03 -16.39
C VAL A 199 -0.79 -0.37 -15.04
N ALA A 200 -1.28 0.63 -14.30
CA ALA A 200 -1.94 0.46 -13.00
C ALA A 200 -3.47 0.41 -13.11
N ALA A 201 -4.04 0.42 -14.33
CA ALA A 201 -5.48 0.42 -14.54
C ALA A 201 -6.23 -0.70 -13.81
N PRO A 202 -5.76 -1.97 -13.76
CA PRO A 202 -6.44 -3.02 -13.01
C PRO A 202 -6.62 -2.70 -11.52
N LEU A 203 -5.64 -2.05 -10.90
CA LEU A 203 -5.69 -1.69 -9.49
C LEU A 203 -6.63 -0.51 -9.24
N PHE A 204 -6.57 0.55 -10.07
CA PHE A 204 -7.52 1.66 -10.00
C PHE A 204 -8.95 1.20 -10.24
N PHE A 205 -9.16 0.40 -11.27
CA PHE A 205 -10.47 -0.18 -11.58
C PHE A 205 -11.02 -0.96 -10.39
N SER A 206 -10.22 -1.83 -9.80
CA SER A 206 -10.62 -2.63 -8.64
C SER A 206 -10.99 -1.77 -7.43
N LEU A 207 -10.19 -0.75 -7.12
CA LEU A 207 -10.46 0.18 -6.03
C LEU A 207 -11.80 0.90 -6.21
N PHE A 208 -11.98 1.53 -7.38
CA PHE A 208 -13.17 2.34 -7.63
C PHE A 208 -14.43 1.52 -7.85
N ILE A 209 -14.34 0.31 -8.40
CA ILE A 209 -15.49 -0.60 -8.48
C ILE A 209 -15.96 -1.01 -7.08
N GLY A 210 -15.03 -1.22 -6.13
CA GLY A 210 -15.36 -1.42 -4.72
C GLY A 210 -16.16 -0.26 -4.13
N VAL A 211 -15.74 0.98 -4.39
CA VAL A 211 -16.47 2.19 -3.96
C VAL A 211 -17.88 2.25 -4.60
N VAL A 212 -17.99 1.95 -5.89
CA VAL A 212 -19.28 1.93 -6.60
C VAL A 212 -20.21 0.88 -6.02
N ILE A 213 -19.73 -0.33 -5.76
CA ILE A 213 -20.52 -1.41 -5.15
C ILE A 213 -21.03 -1.00 -3.78
N LYS A 214 -20.21 -0.40 -2.95
CA LYS A 214 -20.62 0.12 -1.64
C LYS A 214 -21.78 1.11 -1.75
N GLU A 215 -21.65 2.08 -2.63
CA GLU A 215 -22.63 3.18 -2.76
C GLU A 215 -23.86 2.80 -3.59
N SER A 216 -23.81 1.69 -4.35
CA SER A 216 -24.94 1.19 -5.15
C SER A 216 -26.08 0.57 -4.34
N GLY A 217 -25.85 0.28 -3.05
CA GLY A 217 -26.82 -0.37 -2.18
C GLY A 217 -26.99 -1.88 -2.41
N LEU A 218 -26.11 -2.52 -3.20
CA LEU A 218 -26.09 -3.96 -3.44
C LEU A 218 -25.51 -4.70 -2.22
N LYS A 219 -26.32 -4.82 -1.14
CA LYS A 219 -25.84 -5.34 0.15
C LYS A 219 -25.13 -6.68 0.05
N HIS A 220 -25.72 -7.68 -0.60
CA HIS A 220 -25.12 -9.02 -0.69
C HIS A 220 -23.78 -9.02 -1.39
N VAL A 221 -23.64 -8.23 -2.47
CA VAL A 221 -22.36 -8.10 -3.19
C VAL A 221 -21.33 -7.36 -2.34
N ASN A 222 -21.75 -6.28 -1.69
CA ASN A 222 -20.88 -5.53 -0.78
C ASN A 222 -20.41 -6.40 0.39
N ASP A 223 -21.28 -7.16 1.02
CA ASP A 223 -20.97 -8.03 2.15
C ASP A 223 -20.01 -9.16 1.72
N PHE A 224 -20.21 -9.72 0.52
CA PHE A 224 -19.29 -10.71 -0.03
C PHE A 224 -17.89 -10.13 -0.28
N ILE A 225 -17.80 -8.95 -0.89
CA ILE A 225 -16.52 -8.33 -1.26
C ILE A 225 -15.78 -7.80 -0.03
N SER A 226 -16.48 -7.11 0.89
CA SER A 226 -15.90 -6.54 2.11
C SER A 226 -15.56 -7.59 3.18
N GLY A 227 -16.17 -8.75 3.11
CA GLY A 227 -15.98 -9.89 4.02
C GLY A 227 -15.19 -11.04 3.37
N PRO A 228 -15.88 -12.09 2.88
CA PRO A 228 -15.23 -13.31 2.42
C PRO A 228 -14.13 -13.10 1.38
N MET A 229 -14.35 -12.25 0.39
CA MET A 229 -13.36 -12.00 -0.67
C MET A 229 -12.13 -11.25 -0.14
N LEU A 230 -12.32 -10.17 0.62
CA LEU A 230 -11.21 -9.40 1.19
C LEU A 230 -10.40 -10.23 2.19
N TYR A 231 -11.07 -10.90 3.12
CA TYR A 231 -10.38 -11.71 4.13
C TYR A 231 -9.75 -12.96 3.54
N GLY A 232 -10.41 -13.62 2.58
CA GLY A 232 -9.87 -14.77 1.86
C GLY A 232 -8.63 -14.39 1.05
N SER A 233 -8.68 -13.29 0.29
CA SER A 233 -7.52 -12.78 -0.44
C SER A 233 -6.38 -12.40 0.49
N THR A 234 -6.66 -11.73 1.61
CA THR A 234 -5.66 -11.38 2.61
C THR A 234 -5.06 -12.61 3.29
N PHE A 235 -5.86 -13.65 3.54
CA PHE A 235 -5.41 -14.91 4.12
C PHE A 235 -4.43 -15.64 3.17
N PHE A 236 -4.81 -15.83 1.90
CA PHE A 236 -3.91 -16.46 0.91
C PHE A 236 -2.67 -15.60 0.67
N LEU A 237 -2.81 -14.31 0.59
CA LEU A 237 -1.68 -13.39 0.51
C LEU A 237 -0.72 -13.59 1.69
N GLY A 238 -1.24 -13.68 2.92
CA GLY A 238 -0.43 -13.90 4.11
C GLY A 238 0.29 -15.26 4.11
N ILE A 239 -0.36 -16.34 3.63
CA ILE A 239 0.27 -17.65 3.49
C ILE A 239 1.39 -17.60 2.44
N LEU A 240 1.11 -17.08 1.24
CA LEU A 240 2.08 -16.97 0.16
C LEU A 240 3.30 -16.14 0.58
N LEU A 241 3.07 -15.00 1.23
CA LEU A 241 4.15 -14.19 1.77
C LEU A 241 4.99 -14.93 2.81
N GLY A 242 4.32 -15.67 3.71
CA GLY A 242 5.03 -16.49 4.70
C GLY A 242 5.89 -17.60 4.07
N VAL A 243 5.42 -18.18 2.97
CA VAL A 243 6.19 -19.20 2.22
C VAL A 243 7.38 -18.57 1.48
N LEU A 244 7.26 -17.34 1.01
CA LEU A 244 8.37 -16.59 0.42
C LEU A 244 9.46 -16.18 1.44
N CYS A 245 9.16 -16.21 2.74
CA CYS A 245 10.11 -15.88 3.81
C CYS A 245 11.03 -17.09 4.14
N ASP A 246 11.84 -17.52 3.18
CA ASP A 246 12.88 -18.52 3.42
C ASP A 246 14.02 -17.96 4.29
N ALA A 247 14.59 -18.81 5.17
CA ALA A 247 15.66 -18.41 6.09
C ALA A 247 16.92 -17.94 5.36
N HIS A 248 17.28 -18.58 4.25
CA HIS A 248 18.43 -18.17 3.47
C HIS A 248 18.21 -16.80 2.85
N THR A 249 17.03 -16.54 2.28
CA THR A 249 16.65 -15.24 1.72
C THR A 249 16.67 -14.15 2.79
N LEU A 250 16.13 -14.42 3.99
CA LEU A 250 16.08 -13.41 5.07
C LEU A 250 17.46 -13.04 5.63
N LEU A 251 18.42 -13.94 5.57
CA LEU A 251 19.80 -13.72 6.06
C LEU A 251 20.72 -13.12 4.99
N ASP A 252 20.26 -12.96 3.76
CA ASP A 252 21.01 -12.32 2.70
C ASP A 252 21.30 -10.84 3.04
N PRO A 253 22.57 -10.38 2.93
CA PRO A 253 22.92 -8.98 3.18
C PRO A 253 22.09 -7.97 2.36
N THR A 254 21.67 -8.34 1.16
CA THR A 254 20.83 -7.52 0.30
C THR A 254 19.45 -7.31 0.92
N VAL A 255 18.84 -8.37 1.47
CA VAL A 255 17.54 -8.30 2.14
C VAL A 255 17.61 -7.44 3.40
N LEU A 256 18.68 -7.57 4.19
CA LEU A 256 18.90 -6.72 5.36
C LEU A 256 19.03 -5.23 4.96
N LYS A 257 19.74 -4.94 3.85
CA LYS A 257 19.82 -3.58 3.30
C LYS A 257 18.42 -3.05 2.90
N LEU A 258 17.62 -3.87 2.20
CA LEU A 258 16.27 -3.52 1.79
C LEU A 258 15.34 -3.32 2.99
N LEU A 259 15.50 -4.12 4.04
CA LEU A 259 14.75 -3.99 5.29
C LEU A 259 15.02 -2.64 5.96
N VAL A 260 16.29 -2.26 6.10
CA VAL A 260 16.68 -0.97 6.69
C VAL A 260 16.13 0.20 5.85
N LEU A 261 16.24 0.11 4.52
CA LEU A 261 15.70 1.13 3.62
C LEU A 261 14.18 1.22 3.69
N GLY A 262 13.46 0.10 3.78
CA GLY A 262 12.01 0.08 3.93
C GLY A 262 11.55 0.70 5.26
N ILE A 263 12.24 0.38 6.36
CA ILE A 263 11.98 1.01 7.68
C ILE A 263 12.23 2.52 7.61
N LEU A 264 13.33 2.93 6.97
CA LEU A 264 13.67 4.33 6.78
C LEU A 264 12.62 5.06 5.94
N ALA A 265 12.15 4.44 4.85
CA ALA A 265 11.10 4.98 4.00
C ALA A 265 9.81 5.25 4.80
N LEU A 266 9.38 4.28 5.60
CA LEU A 266 8.20 4.42 6.49
C LEU A 266 8.38 5.51 7.54
N LEU A 267 9.57 5.60 8.13
CA LEU A 267 9.88 6.62 9.12
C LEU A 267 9.80 8.03 8.48
N ILE A 268 10.42 8.22 7.32
CA ILE A 268 10.39 9.49 6.59
C ILE A 268 8.95 9.85 6.20
N SER A 269 8.15 8.88 5.72
CA SER A 269 6.73 9.09 5.40
C SER A 269 5.92 9.49 6.62
N GLY A 270 6.14 8.83 7.75
CA GLY A 270 5.49 9.20 9.02
C GLY A 270 5.86 10.61 9.48
N ILE A 271 7.15 10.98 9.41
CA ILE A 271 7.64 12.33 9.71
C ILE A 271 7.01 13.34 8.75
N GLY A 272 7.04 13.07 7.45
CA GLY A 272 6.45 13.92 6.42
C GLY A 272 4.96 14.18 6.64
N GLY A 273 4.20 13.12 6.93
CA GLY A 273 2.78 13.24 7.26
C GLY A 273 2.53 14.12 8.49
N ILE A 274 3.28 13.91 9.58
CA ILE A 274 3.17 14.74 10.80
C ILE A 274 3.55 16.20 10.51
N LEU A 275 4.63 16.46 9.76
CA LEU A 275 5.00 17.81 9.36
C LEU A 275 3.91 18.48 8.52
N GLY A 276 3.31 17.73 7.57
CA GLY A 276 2.12 18.19 6.83
C GLY A 276 0.97 18.54 7.77
N GLY A 277 0.74 17.72 8.80
CA GLY A 277 -0.23 18.02 9.87
C GLY A 277 0.06 19.32 10.62
N TYR A 278 1.34 19.60 10.92
CA TYR A 278 1.76 20.89 11.53
C TYR A 278 1.51 22.07 10.58
N LEU A 279 1.87 21.93 9.30
CA LEU A 279 1.61 22.99 8.32
C LEU A 279 0.12 23.28 8.22
N MET A 280 -0.72 22.25 8.20
CA MET A 280 -2.19 22.42 8.24
C MET A 280 -2.67 23.07 9.54
N TYR A 281 -2.06 22.77 10.68
CA TYR A 281 -2.33 23.46 11.95
C TYR A 281 -2.06 24.97 11.83
N PHE A 282 -0.94 25.38 11.24
CA PHE A 282 -0.63 26.79 11.02
C PHE A 282 -1.61 27.44 10.03
N PHE A 283 -1.90 26.82 8.89
CA PHE A 283 -2.84 27.34 7.90
C PHE A 283 -4.27 27.49 8.45
N LYS A 284 -4.69 26.60 9.35
CA LYS A 284 -5.99 26.64 10.01
C LYS A 284 -5.99 27.43 11.31
N ARG A 285 -4.94 28.21 11.57
CA ARG A 285 -4.80 29.08 12.76
C ARG A 285 -5.08 28.33 14.07
N GLY A 286 -4.50 27.14 14.22
CA GLY A 286 -4.65 26.33 15.42
C GLY A 286 -5.90 25.45 15.49
N ASN A 287 -6.79 25.51 14.50
CA ASN A 287 -7.99 24.67 14.45
C ASN A 287 -7.80 23.41 13.55
N PHE A 288 -6.69 22.73 13.77
CA PHE A 288 -6.41 21.46 13.10
C PHE A 288 -5.55 20.59 14.02
N ASN A 289 -5.87 19.31 14.13
CA ASN A 289 -5.06 18.40 14.94
C ASN A 289 -3.92 17.81 14.08
N PRO A 290 -2.64 18.09 14.40
CA PRO A 290 -1.51 17.65 13.59
C PRO A 290 -1.39 16.13 13.44
N VAL A 291 -1.96 15.36 14.37
CA VAL A 291 -1.95 13.89 14.34
C VAL A 291 -2.69 13.35 13.10
N ILE A 292 -3.60 14.12 12.48
CA ILE A 292 -4.27 13.71 11.25
C ILE A 292 -3.25 13.42 10.13
N GLY A 293 -2.11 14.12 10.12
CA GLY A 293 -1.09 13.95 9.11
C GLY A 293 -0.52 12.53 9.00
N ILE A 294 -0.39 11.80 10.13
CA ILE A 294 0.09 10.41 10.09
C ILE A 294 -0.90 9.47 9.39
N ALA A 295 -2.19 9.80 9.41
CA ALA A 295 -3.21 9.00 8.76
C ALA A 295 -3.12 9.05 7.23
N ALA A 296 -2.44 10.04 6.67
CA ALA A 296 -2.24 10.17 5.23
C ALA A 296 -1.27 9.12 4.65
N VAL A 297 -0.47 8.47 5.47
CA VAL A 297 0.28 7.26 5.08
C VAL A 297 -0.73 6.15 4.77
N SER A 298 -0.67 5.55 3.58
CA SER A 298 -1.80 4.87 2.94
C SER A 298 -2.19 3.49 3.50
N CYS A 299 -1.72 3.10 4.68
CA CYS A 299 -2.14 1.85 5.32
C CYS A 299 -3.61 1.92 5.79
N VAL A 300 -4.54 1.59 4.91
CA VAL A 300 -6.01 1.71 5.12
C VAL A 300 -6.57 0.52 5.91
N PRO A 301 -7.47 0.75 6.86
CA PRO A 301 -7.74 2.01 7.57
C PRO A 301 -6.87 2.17 8.83
N THR A 302 -5.74 1.46 8.89
CA THR A 302 -4.92 1.26 10.11
C THR A 302 -4.38 2.58 10.64
N THR A 303 -3.73 3.38 9.81
CA THR A 303 -3.11 4.64 10.25
C THR A 303 -4.13 5.67 10.71
N ALA A 304 -5.32 5.72 10.09
CA ALA A 304 -6.42 6.57 10.55
C ALA A 304 -6.96 6.13 11.92
N LYS A 305 -7.11 4.82 12.14
CA LYS A 305 -7.52 4.27 13.45
C LYS A 305 -6.47 4.50 14.52
N VAL A 306 -5.18 4.34 14.19
CA VAL A 306 -4.05 4.63 15.08
C VAL A 306 -4.05 6.10 15.48
N ALA A 307 -4.21 7.01 14.51
CA ALA A 307 -4.30 8.44 14.77
C ALA A 307 -5.45 8.78 15.74
N GLN A 308 -6.65 8.24 15.49
CA GLN A 308 -7.81 8.43 16.38
C GLN A 308 -7.56 7.86 17.78
N LYS A 309 -6.98 6.66 17.89
CA LYS A 309 -6.67 6.02 19.18
C LYS A 309 -5.73 6.86 20.03
N ILE A 310 -4.69 7.44 19.42
CA ILE A 310 -3.72 8.30 20.11
C ILE A 310 -4.42 9.57 20.64
N VAL A 311 -5.23 10.21 19.80
CA VAL A 311 -5.93 11.43 20.18
C VAL A 311 -6.98 11.16 21.25
N ALA A 312 -7.76 10.07 21.12
CA ALA A 312 -8.78 9.68 22.11
C ALA A 312 -8.18 9.34 23.48
N HIS A 313 -6.96 8.81 23.52
CA HIS A 313 -6.23 8.56 24.78
C HIS A 313 -5.91 9.87 25.52
N ASP A 314 -5.53 10.93 24.80
CA ASP A 314 -5.17 12.22 25.40
C ASP A 314 -6.40 13.13 25.61
N ASN A 315 -7.44 13.01 24.77
CA ASN A 315 -8.72 13.70 24.88
C ASN A 315 -9.87 12.85 24.27
N PRO A 316 -10.64 12.13 25.10
CA PRO A 316 -11.74 11.26 24.63
C PRO A 316 -12.83 12.00 23.85
N SER A 317 -12.99 13.30 24.05
CA SER A 317 -14.00 14.11 23.35
C SER A 317 -13.53 14.62 21.97
N SER A 318 -12.28 14.34 21.59
CA SER A 318 -11.72 14.76 20.31
C SER A 318 -11.92 13.66 19.25
N MET A 319 -12.72 13.96 18.24
CA MET A 319 -12.99 13.08 17.11
C MET A 319 -12.26 13.62 15.88
N ILE A 320 -11.24 12.89 15.43
CA ILE A 320 -10.48 13.23 14.20
C ILE A 320 -10.68 12.21 13.09
N LEU A 321 -11.34 11.08 13.37
CA LEU A 321 -11.46 9.94 12.46
C LEU A 321 -11.98 10.31 11.06
N PRO A 322 -13.02 11.15 10.89
CA PRO A 322 -13.50 11.52 9.56
C PRO A 322 -12.43 12.22 8.71
N ASP A 323 -11.71 13.18 9.28
CA ASP A 323 -10.63 13.89 8.61
C ASP A 323 -9.42 12.96 8.34
N ALA A 324 -9.12 12.07 9.28
CA ALA A 324 -8.08 11.07 9.15
C ALA A 324 -8.38 10.05 8.04
N LEU A 325 -9.64 9.60 7.93
CA LEU A 325 -10.07 8.71 6.83
C LEU A 325 -10.00 9.41 5.48
N GLY A 326 -10.41 10.69 5.39
CA GLY A 326 -10.27 11.47 4.15
C GLY A 326 -8.82 11.59 3.69
N ALA A 327 -7.89 11.89 4.60
CA ALA A 327 -6.47 11.92 4.31
C ALA A 327 -5.91 10.54 3.91
N ASN A 328 -6.35 9.48 4.59
CA ASN A 328 -5.94 8.10 4.33
C ASN A 328 -6.37 7.60 2.94
N ILE A 329 -7.62 7.88 2.55
CA ILE A 329 -8.14 7.56 1.21
C ILE A 329 -7.30 8.25 0.13
N MET A 330 -6.97 9.53 0.34
CA MET A 330 -6.13 10.24 -0.60
C MET A 330 -4.71 9.69 -0.66
N GLY A 331 -4.17 9.23 0.47
CA GLY A 331 -2.89 8.52 0.54
C GLY A 331 -2.85 7.32 -0.41
N VAL A 332 -3.86 6.44 -0.38
CA VAL A 332 -3.94 5.28 -1.29
C VAL A 332 -3.94 5.70 -2.76
N ILE A 333 -4.73 6.71 -3.10
CA ILE A 333 -4.79 7.20 -4.49
C ILE A 333 -3.44 7.78 -4.90
N THR A 334 -2.79 8.55 -4.04
CA THR A 334 -1.48 9.18 -4.31
C THR A 334 -0.38 8.12 -4.44
N SER A 335 -0.33 7.15 -3.54
CA SER A 335 0.61 6.04 -3.57
C SER A 335 0.48 5.23 -4.87
N ALA A 336 -0.75 4.94 -5.31
CA ALA A 336 -1.02 4.26 -6.56
C ALA A 336 -0.57 5.08 -7.80
N ILE A 337 -0.77 6.39 -7.77
CA ILE A 337 -0.28 7.29 -8.84
C ILE A 337 1.25 7.29 -8.89
N ILE A 338 1.92 7.38 -7.74
CA ILE A 338 3.39 7.37 -7.67
C ILE A 338 3.95 6.04 -8.16
N ALA A 339 3.35 4.91 -7.76
CA ALA A 339 3.74 3.59 -8.26
C ALA A 339 3.65 3.53 -9.79
N ALA A 340 2.55 4.02 -10.36
CA ALA A 340 2.37 4.06 -11.81
C ALA A 340 3.39 4.99 -12.51
N ILE A 341 3.69 6.15 -11.92
CA ILE A 341 4.70 7.09 -12.43
C ILE A 341 6.09 6.42 -12.43
N TYR A 342 6.48 5.74 -11.35
CA TYR A 342 7.75 5.04 -11.27
C TYR A 342 7.86 3.95 -12.33
N VAL A 343 6.82 3.12 -12.47
CA VAL A 343 6.81 2.05 -13.46
C VAL A 343 6.92 2.62 -14.87
N LEU A 344 6.08 3.59 -15.24
CA LEU A 344 6.12 4.21 -16.57
C LEU A 344 7.45 4.91 -16.86
N SER A 345 7.93 5.75 -15.93
CA SER A 345 9.15 6.54 -16.12
C SER A 345 10.39 5.65 -16.25
N LEU A 346 10.51 4.64 -15.39
CA LEU A 346 11.72 3.80 -15.35
C LEU A 346 11.75 2.72 -16.43
N ILE A 347 10.59 2.27 -16.92
CA ILE A 347 10.55 1.42 -18.12
C ILE A 347 11.01 2.23 -19.34
N HIS A 348 10.52 3.45 -19.53
CA HIS A 348 10.91 4.28 -20.66
C HIS A 348 12.38 4.74 -20.63
N ILE A 349 12.93 5.03 -19.45
CA ILE A 349 14.33 5.42 -19.29
C ILE A 349 15.28 4.24 -19.60
N SER A 350 14.89 3.02 -19.24
CA SER A 350 15.74 1.84 -19.41
C SER A 350 15.63 1.14 -20.76
N GLU A 351 14.54 1.38 -21.52
CA GLU A 351 14.31 0.77 -22.83
C GLU A 351 13.87 1.83 -23.89
N PRO A 352 14.69 2.86 -24.15
CA PRO A 352 14.30 3.92 -25.08
C PRO A 352 14.17 3.45 -26.54
N THR A 353 14.70 2.27 -26.90
CA THR A 353 14.80 1.78 -28.28
C THR A 353 13.74 0.76 -28.68
N ARG A 354 12.97 0.20 -27.75
CA ARG A 354 11.95 -0.83 -28.08
C ARG A 354 10.72 -0.28 -28.81
N LEU A 355 10.42 1.00 -28.69
CA LEU A 355 9.30 1.67 -29.37
C LEU A 355 9.59 2.00 -30.86
N LEU A 356 10.84 1.95 -31.30
CA LEU A 356 11.22 2.23 -32.70
C LEU A 356 11.33 0.96 -33.56
N SER A 357 11.16 -0.24 -32.99
CA SER A 357 11.25 -1.52 -33.71
C SER A 357 9.88 -2.15 -34.07
N ILE A 358 8.79 -1.43 -33.87
CA ILE A 358 7.43 -1.84 -34.25
C ILE A 358 6.88 -0.86 -35.30
N SER A 359 7.72 -0.51 -36.26
CA SER A 359 7.28 0.14 -37.52
C SER A 359 7.61 -0.74 -38.71
#